data_9c98f23f4e3023a4262fde6fcc8891e7
#
_entry.id   9c98f23f4e3023a4262fde6fcc8891e7
#
_cell.length_a   1.000
_cell.length_b   1.000
_cell.length_c   1.000
_cell.angle_alpha   90.00
_cell.angle_beta   90.00
_cell.angle_gamma   90.00
#
_symmetry.space_group_name_H-M   'P 1'
#
loop_
_entity.id
_entity.type
_entity.pdbx_description
1 polymer ?
#
loop_
_entity_poly.entity_id
_entity_poly.type
_entity_poly.pdbx_seq_one_letter_code
_entity_poly.pdbx_strand_id
1 'polypeptide(L)'
;MLPSYHVTSVLNRASIARFGLDWRRMGAARGIAGSHRPEQAGCFLALNDFECDWFVRMNNTGGPVDVWEVRGIRTDDLVLSPEGHYYFPGVIAAAQLRVIRRDVPPVLT
;
A
#
# COMPACT_ATOMS: atom_id res chain seq x y z
N MET A 1 -19.85 0.01 -1.44
CA MET A 1 -18.58 -0.20 -0.74
C MET A 1 -17.56 0.82 -1.22
N LEU A 2 -17.01 1.58 -0.29
CA LEU A 2 -16.00 2.59 -0.64
C LEU A 2 -14.67 1.92 -0.95
N PRO A 3 -13.89 2.46 -1.92
CA PRO A 3 -12.57 1.94 -2.17
C PRO A 3 -11.62 2.24 -1.01
N SER A 4 -10.59 1.43 -0.88
CA SER A 4 -9.45 1.71 -0.03
C SER A 4 -8.22 1.95 -0.92
N TYR A 5 -7.09 2.31 -0.30
CA TYR A 5 -5.89 2.70 -1.03
C TYR A 5 -4.66 2.05 -0.46
N HIS A 6 -3.73 1.72 -1.33
CA HIS A 6 -2.41 1.21 -0.93
C HIS A 6 -1.33 2.13 -1.47
N VAL A 7 -0.44 2.58 -0.61
CA VAL A 7 0.69 3.45 -0.96
C VAL A 7 1.97 2.63 -0.89
N THR A 8 2.73 2.62 -1.97
CA THR A 8 3.92 1.78 -2.06
C THR A 8 4.94 2.36 -3.04
N SER A 9 6.21 1.95 -2.90
CA SER A 9 7.27 2.36 -3.82
C SER A 9 6.92 2.03 -5.28
N VAL A 10 7.32 2.92 -6.20
CA VAL A 10 7.19 2.66 -7.65
C VAL A 10 7.94 1.41 -8.09
N LEU A 11 8.94 0.97 -7.33
CA LEU A 11 9.69 -0.24 -7.63
C LEU A 11 8.84 -1.50 -7.53
N ASN A 12 7.71 -1.44 -6.84
CA ASN A 12 6.78 -2.57 -6.73
C ASN A 12 5.71 -2.56 -7.83
N ARG A 13 5.68 -1.54 -8.69
CA ARG A 13 4.60 -1.37 -9.69
C ARG A 13 4.44 -2.59 -10.61
N ALA A 14 5.54 -3.08 -11.18
CA ALA A 14 5.48 -4.23 -12.09
C ALA A 14 5.01 -5.50 -11.38
N SER A 15 5.46 -5.73 -10.16
CA SER A 15 5.04 -6.87 -9.34
C SER A 15 3.54 -6.80 -9.02
N ILE A 16 3.05 -5.62 -8.65
CA ILE A 16 1.64 -5.42 -8.32
C ILE A 16 0.77 -5.63 -9.56
N ALA A 17 1.18 -5.08 -10.70
CA ALA A 17 0.43 -5.25 -11.95
C ALA A 17 0.32 -6.72 -12.36
N ARG A 18 1.32 -7.52 -12.06
CA ARG A 18 1.39 -8.94 -12.44
C ARG A 18 0.74 -9.87 -11.41
N PHE A 19 1.02 -9.66 -10.13
CA PHE A 19 0.66 -10.60 -9.06
C PHE A 19 -0.40 -10.08 -8.11
N GLY A 20 -0.82 -8.83 -8.27
CA GLY A 20 -1.65 -8.14 -7.29
C GLY A 20 -0.84 -7.65 -6.09
N LEU A 21 -1.53 -7.24 -5.05
CA LEU A 21 -0.89 -6.88 -3.78
C LEU A 21 -0.58 -8.16 -3.02
N ASP A 22 0.61 -8.67 -3.25
CA ASP A 22 1.15 -9.84 -2.56
C ASP A 22 2.38 -9.37 -1.78
N TRP A 23 2.24 -9.23 -0.47
CA TRP A 23 3.27 -8.71 0.41
C TRP A 23 4.58 -9.50 0.33
N ARG A 24 4.53 -10.77 -0.07
CA ARG A 24 5.70 -11.63 -0.24
C ARG A 24 6.52 -11.27 -1.47
N ARG A 25 5.97 -10.47 -2.39
CA ARG A 25 6.58 -10.11 -3.68
C ARG A 25 6.85 -8.61 -3.81
N MET A 26 6.81 -7.88 -2.71
CA MET A 26 6.92 -6.42 -2.70
C MET A 26 8.18 -5.94 -1.97
N GLY A 27 9.26 -6.74 -2.01
CA GLY A 27 10.50 -6.43 -1.32
C GLY A 27 11.52 -5.64 -2.12
N ALA A 28 11.15 -5.07 -3.27
CA ALA A 28 12.08 -4.32 -4.12
C ALA A 28 12.55 -3.00 -3.47
N ALA A 29 11.79 -2.46 -2.53
CA ALA A 29 12.13 -1.26 -1.78
C ALA A 29 11.67 -1.41 -0.33
N ARG A 30 12.06 -0.44 0.52
CA ARG A 30 11.53 -0.37 1.88
C ARG A 30 10.04 -0.10 1.85
N GLY A 31 9.32 -0.57 2.87
CA GLY A 31 7.95 -0.15 3.13
C GLY A 31 7.88 1.32 3.58
N ILE A 32 6.69 1.84 3.72
CA ILE A 32 6.47 3.24 4.14
C ILE A 32 7.16 3.54 5.47
N ALA A 33 7.18 2.59 6.40
CA ALA A 33 7.87 2.74 7.68
C ALA A 33 9.40 2.57 7.60
N GLY A 34 9.95 2.33 6.41
CA GLY A 34 11.39 2.22 6.18
C GLY A 34 11.97 0.82 6.40
N SER A 35 11.16 -0.18 6.71
CA SER A 35 11.61 -1.57 6.88
C SER A 35 11.68 -2.31 5.55
N HIS A 36 12.69 -3.16 5.38
CA HIS A 36 12.80 -4.09 4.25
C HIS A 36 11.94 -5.34 4.42
N ARG A 37 11.41 -5.56 5.62
CA ARG A 37 10.53 -6.70 5.91
C ARG A 37 9.11 -6.22 6.10
N PRO A 38 8.10 -6.99 5.66
CA PRO A 38 6.72 -6.67 5.98
C PRO A 38 6.53 -6.66 7.50
N GLU A 39 5.91 -5.61 8.01
CA GLU A 39 5.59 -5.52 9.44
C GLU A 39 4.47 -6.49 9.82
N GLN A 40 3.61 -6.78 8.85
CA GLN A 40 2.51 -7.72 8.98
C GLN A 40 2.46 -8.61 7.74
N ALA A 41 1.89 -9.81 7.88
CA ALA A 41 1.66 -10.72 6.75
C ALA A 41 0.44 -10.23 5.95
N GLY A 42 0.60 -9.12 5.27
CA GLY A 42 -0.48 -8.50 4.50
C GLY A 42 -0.08 -7.13 3.99
N CYS A 43 -1.01 -6.46 3.33
CA CYS A 43 -0.81 -5.11 2.78
C CYS A 43 -1.65 -4.09 3.54
N PHE A 44 -1.01 -3.04 4.03
CA PHE A 44 -1.69 -1.94 4.71
C PHE A 44 -2.55 -1.16 3.73
N LEU A 45 -3.76 -0.80 4.16
CA LEU A 45 -4.71 -0.05 3.35
C LEU A 45 -5.13 1.22 4.08
N ALA A 46 -5.15 2.33 3.35
CA ALA A 46 -5.77 3.56 3.81
C ALA A 46 -7.26 3.50 3.49
N LEU A 47 -8.11 3.89 4.43
CA LEU A 47 -9.56 3.77 4.30
C LEU A 47 -10.22 5.05 3.79
N ASN A 48 -9.48 6.14 3.68
CA ASN A 48 -9.96 7.42 3.19
C ASN A 48 -8.81 8.27 2.66
N ASP A 49 -9.14 9.41 2.05
CA ASP A 49 -8.15 10.30 1.45
C ASP A 49 -7.18 10.90 2.47
N PHE A 50 -7.67 11.23 3.65
CA PHE A 50 -6.82 11.78 4.71
C PHE A 50 -5.72 10.78 5.12
N GLU A 51 -6.09 9.53 5.33
CA GLU A 51 -5.16 8.48 5.71
C GLU A 51 -4.22 8.14 4.56
N CYS A 52 -4.74 8.14 3.33
CA CYS A 52 -3.92 7.96 2.12
C CYS A 52 -2.83 9.03 2.02
N ASP A 53 -3.20 10.31 2.20
CA ASP A 53 -2.25 11.42 2.18
C ASP A 53 -1.23 11.32 3.32
N TRP A 54 -1.66 10.81 4.47
CA TRP A 54 -0.75 10.57 5.59
C TRP A 54 0.34 9.56 5.21
N PHE A 55 -0.04 8.43 4.61
CA PHE A 55 0.94 7.43 4.14
C PHE A 55 1.88 8.01 3.08
N VAL A 56 1.36 8.83 2.16
CA VAL A 56 2.20 9.49 1.15
C VAL A 56 3.22 10.40 1.81
N ARG A 57 2.82 11.19 2.80
CA ARG A 57 3.73 12.10 3.51
C ARG A 57 4.76 11.36 4.36
N MET A 58 4.40 10.21 4.88
CA MET A 58 5.28 9.39 5.71
C MET A 58 6.22 8.50 4.89
N ASN A 59 6.28 8.72 3.57
CA ASN A 59 7.10 7.92 2.68
C ASN A 59 8.57 7.87 3.13
N ASN A 60 9.02 6.68 3.44
CA ASN A 60 10.41 6.38 3.80
C ASN A 60 10.95 5.22 2.97
N THR A 61 10.46 5.11 1.74
CA THR A 61 10.82 4.01 0.83
C THR A 61 12.14 4.27 0.09
N GLY A 62 12.65 5.50 0.15
CA GLY A 62 13.87 5.91 -0.53
C GLY A 62 13.64 6.49 -1.93
N GLY A 63 12.40 6.69 -2.35
CA GLY A 63 12.07 7.22 -3.66
C GLY A 63 10.59 7.54 -3.80
N PRO A 64 10.12 7.78 -5.04
CA PRO A 64 8.71 8.07 -5.27
C PRO A 64 7.81 6.87 -4.99
N VAL A 65 6.55 7.16 -4.72
CA VAL A 65 5.52 6.14 -4.46
C VAL A 65 4.38 6.24 -5.47
N ASP A 66 3.68 5.13 -5.63
CA ASP A 66 2.38 5.06 -6.31
C ASP A 66 1.27 4.94 -5.29
N VAL A 67 0.10 5.42 -5.65
CA VAL A 67 -1.13 5.18 -4.90
C VAL A 67 -2.03 4.29 -5.74
N TRP A 68 -2.42 3.15 -5.18
CA TRP A 68 -3.30 2.18 -5.81
C TRP A 68 -4.68 2.24 -5.17
N GLU A 69 -5.70 2.36 -5.99
CA GLU A 69 -7.09 2.17 -5.56
C GLU A 69 -7.37 0.67 -5.46
N VAL A 70 -7.96 0.26 -4.35
CA VAL A 70 -8.29 -1.14 -4.05
C VAL A 70 -9.79 -1.25 -3.95
N ARG A 71 -10.40 -2.12 -4.75
CA ARG A 71 -11.84 -2.36 -4.78
C ARG A 71 -12.18 -3.74 -4.26
N GLY A 72 -13.41 -3.88 -3.74
CA GLY A 72 -13.94 -5.18 -3.35
C GLY A 72 -13.44 -5.71 -2.01
N ILE A 73 -12.75 -4.90 -1.23
CA ILE A 73 -12.32 -5.28 0.13
C ILE A 73 -13.29 -4.68 1.14
N ARG A 74 -13.84 -5.54 1.99
CA ARG A 74 -14.74 -5.12 3.07
C ARG A 74 -13.92 -4.74 4.30
N THR A 75 -14.40 -3.76 5.05
CA THR A 75 -13.76 -3.36 6.31
C THR A 75 -13.66 -4.54 7.29
N ASP A 76 -14.64 -5.42 7.28
CA ASP A 76 -14.67 -6.62 8.12
C ASP A 76 -13.55 -7.62 7.80
N ASP A 77 -12.97 -7.54 6.60
CA ASP A 77 -11.88 -8.41 6.17
C ASP A 77 -10.50 -7.87 6.58
N LEU A 78 -10.46 -6.71 7.21
CA LEU A 78 -9.22 -6.05 7.61
C LEU A 78 -8.87 -6.36 9.05
N VAL A 79 -7.56 -6.35 9.33
CA VAL A 79 -7.02 -6.55 10.67
C VAL A 79 -6.35 -5.26 11.12
N LEU A 80 -6.59 -4.87 12.36
CA LEU A 80 -5.96 -3.70 12.96
C LEU A 80 -4.58 -4.09 13.48
N SER A 81 -3.54 -3.39 13.01
CA SER A 81 -2.19 -3.61 13.48
C SER A 81 -1.96 -2.98 14.87
N PRO A 82 -0.89 -3.37 15.59
CA PRO A 82 -0.57 -2.75 16.88
C PRO A 82 -0.37 -1.23 16.80
N GLU A 83 0.07 -0.71 15.66
CA GLU A 83 0.29 0.73 15.43
C GLU A 83 -0.99 1.49 15.06
N GLY A 84 -2.13 0.81 14.92
CA GLY A 84 -3.40 1.42 14.64
C GLY A 84 -3.75 1.58 13.17
N HIS A 85 -3.06 0.86 12.27
CA HIS A 85 -3.36 0.85 10.84
C HIS A 85 -3.95 -0.48 10.42
N TYR A 86 -4.91 -0.43 9.48
CA TYR A 86 -5.55 -1.65 8.99
C TYR A 86 -4.74 -2.26 7.85
N TYR A 87 -4.72 -3.59 7.80
CA TYR A 87 -4.12 -4.32 6.69
C TYR A 87 -5.01 -5.49 6.27
N PHE A 88 -4.88 -5.90 5.01
CA PHE A 88 -5.54 -7.10 4.50
C PHE A 88 -4.58 -8.29 4.67
N PRO A 89 -4.99 -9.35 5.42
CA PRO A 89 -4.10 -10.47 5.72
C PRO A 89 -4.10 -11.51 4.60
N GLY A 90 -3.83 -11.09 3.37
CA GLY A 90 -3.84 -11.98 2.22
C GLY A 90 -3.39 -11.26 0.97
N VAL A 91 -3.63 -11.89 -0.17
CA VAL A 91 -3.30 -11.34 -1.48
C VAL A 91 -4.54 -10.68 -2.08
N ILE A 92 -4.37 -9.46 -2.61
CA ILE A 92 -5.44 -8.76 -3.32
C ILE A 92 -5.17 -8.89 -4.82
N ALA A 93 -6.13 -9.46 -5.56
CA ALA A 93 -5.95 -9.74 -6.98
C ALA A 93 -5.72 -8.47 -7.80
N ALA A 94 -4.89 -8.56 -8.84
CA ALA A 94 -4.57 -7.44 -9.72
C ALA A 94 -5.84 -6.82 -10.34
N ALA A 95 -6.87 -7.63 -10.63
CA ALA A 95 -8.13 -7.15 -11.19
C ALA A 95 -8.90 -6.20 -10.25
N GLN A 96 -8.57 -6.18 -8.96
CA GLN A 96 -9.19 -5.29 -7.98
C GLN A 96 -8.43 -3.97 -7.80
N LEU A 97 -7.36 -3.77 -8.58
CA LEU A 97 -6.40 -2.70 -8.37
C LEU A 97 -6.35 -1.77 -9.57
N ARG A 98 -6.18 -0.48 -9.28
CA ARG A 98 -5.92 0.53 -10.30
C ARG A 98 -4.99 1.59 -9.72
N VAL A 99 -3.89 1.87 -10.41
CA VAL A 99 -3.02 2.96 -9.99
C VAL A 99 -3.72 4.28 -10.31
N ILE A 100 -3.88 5.14 -9.30
CA ILE A 100 -4.56 6.43 -9.44
C ILE A 100 -3.62 7.61 -9.31
N ARG A 101 -2.45 7.41 -8.66
CA ARG A 101 -1.39 8.43 -8.60
C ARG A 101 -0.08 7.71 -8.83
N ARG A 102 0.73 8.25 -9.75
CA ARG A 102 2.02 7.66 -10.11
C ARG A 102 3.17 8.58 -9.76
N ASP A 103 4.28 7.99 -9.36
CA ASP A 103 5.55 8.69 -9.22
C ASP A 103 5.43 9.92 -8.30
N VAL A 104 4.68 9.78 -7.21
CA VAL A 104 4.54 10.84 -6.23
C VAL A 104 5.88 11.00 -5.51
N PRO A 105 6.53 12.17 -5.63
CA PRO A 105 7.87 12.35 -5.06
C PRO A 105 7.82 12.36 -3.54
N PRO A 106 8.94 12.00 -2.87
CA PRO A 106 9.05 12.15 -1.43
C PRO A 106 8.84 13.60 -1.02
N VAL A 107 8.24 13.79 0.16
CA VAL A 107 8.14 15.12 0.75
C VAL A 107 9.51 15.52 1.23
N LEU A 108 10.01 16.65 0.72
CA LEU A 108 11.28 17.23 1.16
C LEU A 108 11.02 18.14 2.36
N THR A 109 11.70 17.86 3.44
CA THR A 109 11.63 18.69 4.65
C THR A 109 12.92 19.48 4.83
#